data_5ad2bcb5483676ce6845fcdb59056ce8
#
_entry.id   5ad2bcb5483676ce6845fcdb59056ce8
#
_cell.length_a   1.000
_cell.length_b   1.000
_cell.length_c   1.000
_cell.angle_alpha   90.00
_cell.angle_beta   90.00
_cell.angle_gamma   90.00
#
_symmetry.space_group_name_H-M   'P 1'
#
loop_
_entity.id
_entity.type
_entity.pdbx_description
1 polymer ?
#
loop_
_entity_poly.entity_id
_entity_poly.type
_entity_poly.pdbx_seq_one_letter_code
_entity_poly.pdbx_strand_id
1 'polypeptide(L)'
;RSEVESWQRLTRVLTHEIMNAVTPIQSITQAYIGSKMVKGTPLEEGILAIYDTSRSLSAFVESYRKMTQLQTVNLEEIDLQRLVTNLQTLYPNLTWHVDLANVQTLRADASMMHQVLTNIVKNAAEAGAQNIDISARRTDQCTQLRISNDGTPIAAEVAREVFVPFFTTKRTGSGIGLSLSRQMMMAQGGNLALAERAQAGYHTTFVVTL
;
A
#
# COMPACT_ATOMS: atom_id res chain seq x y z
N ARG A 1 -24.84 -14.06 -3.09
CA ARG A 1 -24.53 -13.05 -4.14
C ARG A 1 -25.26 -11.72 -3.86
N SER A 2 -26.55 -11.74 -3.60
CA SER A 2 -27.39 -10.54 -3.35
C SER A 2 -26.96 -9.70 -2.13
N GLU A 3 -26.53 -10.32 -1.02
CA GLU A 3 -26.10 -9.60 0.19
C GLU A 3 -24.77 -8.87 -0.01
N VAL A 4 -23.81 -9.49 -0.69
CA VAL A 4 -22.51 -8.89 -0.99
C VAL A 4 -22.67 -7.68 -1.92
N GLU A 5 -23.53 -7.79 -2.95
CA GLU A 5 -23.83 -6.69 -3.87
C GLU A 5 -24.55 -5.52 -3.15
N SER A 6 -25.48 -5.84 -2.25
CA SER A 6 -26.18 -4.86 -1.43
C SER A 6 -25.22 -4.14 -0.48
N TRP A 7 -24.31 -4.87 0.17
CA TRP A 7 -23.29 -4.32 1.05
C TRP A 7 -22.32 -3.40 0.30
N GLN A 8 -21.88 -3.81 -0.89
CA GLN A 8 -21.01 -2.98 -1.73
C GLN A 8 -21.69 -1.71 -2.22
N ARG A 9 -22.99 -1.80 -2.55
CA ARG A 9 -23.78 -0.62 -2.93
C ARG A 9 -23.92 0.36 -1.76
N LEU A 10 -24.19 -0.15 -0.57
CA LEU A 10 -24.27 0.66 0.65
C LEU A 10 -22.94 1.34 0.95
N THR A 11 -21.85 0.60 0.89
CA THR A 11 -20.50 1.13 1.08
C THR A 11 -20.16 2.24 0.10
N ARG A 12 -20.52 2.07 -1.18
CA ARG A 12 -20.30 3.10 -2.20
C ARG A 12 -21.09 4.37 -1.89
N VAL A 13 -22.34 4.25 -1.47
CA VAL A 13 -23.16 5.40 -1.12
C VAL A 13 -22.59 6.10 0.12
N LEU A 14 -22.26 5.36 1.18
CA LEU A 14 -21.71 5.92 2.41
C LEU A 14 -20.38 6.64 2.17
N THR A 15 -19.47 6.03 1.41
CA THR A 15 -18.18 6.67 1.09
C THR A 15 -18.37 7.95 0.28
N HIS A 16 -19.32 7.97 -0.66
CA HIS A 16 -19.63 9.16 -1.44
C HIS A 16 -20.20 10.29 -0.55
N GLU A 17 -21.13 9.98 0.35
CA GLU A 17 -21.70 10.96 1.28
C GLU A 17 -20.66 11.50 2.26
N ILE A 18 -19.78 10.65 2.79
CA ILE A 18 -18.68 11.11 3.66
C ILE A 18 -17.72 12.02 2.88
N MET A 19 -17.36 11.69 1.66
CA MET A 19 -16.50 12.54 0.84
C MET A 19 -17.16 13.88 0.52
N ASN A 20 -18.46 13.89 0.24
CA ASN A 20 -19.23 15.12 0.02
C ASN A 20 -19.26 16.03 1.25
N ALA A 21 -19.24 15.47 2.46
CA ALA A 21 -19.17 16.23 3.71
C ALA A 21 -17.76 16.74 4.03
N VAL A 22 -16.73 15.95 3.74
CA VAL A 22 -15.33 16.24 4.11
C VAL A 22 -14.66 17.19 3.13
N THR A 23 -14.95 17.08 1.84
CA THR A 23 -14.33 17.94 0.80
C THR A 23 -14.53 19.45 1.03
N PRO A 24 -15.73 19.93 1.39
CA PRO A 24 -15.92 21.34 1.75
C PRO A 24 -15.09 21.77 2.97
N ILE A 25 -14.96 20.91 3.99
CA ILE A 25 -14.17 21.20 5.18
C ILE A 25 -12.70 21.39 4.80
N GLN A 26 -12.15 20.54 3.95
CA GLN A 26 -10.79 20.69 3.42
C GLN A 26 -10.63 21.99 2.63
N SER A 27 -11.56 22.28 1.74
CA SER A 27 -11.49 23.49 0.89
C SER A 27 -11.54 24.76 1.72
N ILE A 28 -12.42 24.83 2.72
CA ILE A 28 -12.56 25.98 3.62
C ILE A 28 -11.31 26.15 4.46
N THR A 29 -10.84 25.10 5.13
CA THR A 29 -9.65 25.16 5.97
C THR A 29 -8.41 25.51 5.16
N GLN A 30 -8.25 24.94 3.96
CA GLN A 30 -7.14 25.27 3.05
C GLN A 30 -7.15 26.73 2.62
N ALA A 31 -8.33 27.32 2.38
CA ALA A 31 -8.45 28.75 2.03
C ALA A 31 -8.02 29.68 3.17
N TYR A 32 -8.17 29.24 4.43
CA TYR A 32 -7.75 30.02 5.59
C TYR A 32 -6.27 29.80 5.97
N ILE A 33 -5.68 28.65 5.63
CA ILE A 33 -4.25 28.37 5.86
C ILE A 33 -3.42 29.41 5.10
N GLY A 34 -2.56 30.13 5.82
CA GLY A 34 -1.71 31.16 5.23
C GLY A 34 -2.40 32.52 5.00
N SER A 35 -3.71 32.64 5.25
CA SER A 35 -4.39 33.95 5.20
C SER A 35 -3.89 34.86 6.32
N LYS A 36 -3.88 36.22 6.05
CA LYS A 36 -3.49 37.20 7.06
C LYS A 36 -4.39 37.23 8.30
N MET A 37 -5.60 36.66 8.19
CA MET A 37 -6.57 36.56 9.29
C MET A 37 -6.23 35.48 10.30
N VAL A 38 -5.49 34.43 9.88
CA VAL A 38 -5.23 33.23 10.66
C VAL A 38 -3.75 33.12 11.00
N LYS A 39 -2.87 33.43 10.07
CA LYS A 39 -1.42 33.28 10.22
C LYS A 39 -0.89 34.08 11.40
N GLY A 40 -0.20 33.38 12.32
CA GLY A 40 0.35 33.95 13.55
C GLY A 40 -0.69 34.20 14.64
N THR A 41 -1.93 33.75 14.48
CA THR A 41 -2.97 33.85 15.52
C THR A 41 -3.16 32.50 16.22
N PRO A 42 -3.78 32.46 17.43
CA PRO A 42 -4.10 31.20 18.12
C PRO A 42 -5.04 30.26 17.32
N LEU A 43 -5.69 30.75 16.25
CA LEU A 43 -6.57 29.95 15.39
C LEU A 43 -5.80 29.11 14.38
N GLU A 44 -4.53 29.44 14.10
CA GLU A 44 -3.74 28.76 13.07
C GLU A 44 -3.59 27.25 13.34
N GLU A 45 -3.22 26.89 14.56
CA GLU A 45 -3.08 25.49 14.95
C GLU A 45 -4.41 24.71 14.85
N GLY A 46 -5.52 25.35 15.24
CA GLY A 46 -6.83 24.75 15.15
C GLY A 46 -7.27 24.47 13.71
N ILE A 47 -7.04 25.43 12.81
CA ILE A 47 -7.37 25.27 11.39
C ILE A 47 -6.49 24.21 10.72
N LEU A 48 -5.19 24.19 11.04
CA LEU A 48 -4.27 23.15 10.56
C LEU A 48 -4.71 21.76 11.05
N ALA A 49 -5.08 21.64 12.33
CA ALA A 49 -5.55 20.37 12.88
C ALA A 49 -6.84 19.87 12.18
N ILE A 50 -7.79 20.75 11.90
CA ILE A 50 -9.02 20.41 11.16
C ILE A 50 -8.68 19.98 9.72
N TYR A 51 -7.78 20.70 9.05
CA TYR A 51 -7.34 20.34 7.70
C TYR A 51 -6.67 18.98 7.66
N ASP A 52 -5.74 18.70 8.56
CA ASP A 52 -5.03 17.43 8.62
C ASP A 52 -5.96 16.26 8.98
N THR A 53 -6.91 16.48 9.89
CA THR A 53 -7.93 15.48 10.25
C THR A 53 -8.84 15.18 9.07
N SER A 54 -9.30 16.19 8.35
CA SER A 54 -10.16 16.01 7.18
C SER A 54 -9.43 15.31 6.03
N ARG A 55 -8.14 15.61 5.82
CA ARG A 55 -7.29 14.88 4.86
C ARG A 55 -7.13 13.41 5.23
N SER A 56 -6.89 13.14 6.49
CA SER A 56 -6.75 11.77 7.01
C SER A 56 -8.05 10.98 6.83
N LEU A 57 -9.20 11.61 7.08
CA LEU A 57 -10.51 10.99 6.88
C LEU A 57 -10.78 10.72 5.38
N SER A 58 -10.45 11.64 4.48
CA SER A 58 -10.57 11.41 3.03
C SER A 58 -9.72 10.25 2.57
N ALA A 59 -8.47 10.19 3.00
CA ALA A 59 -7.56 9.09 2.68
C ALA A 59 -8.09 7.74 3.20
N PHE A 60 -8.64 7.72 4.41
CA PHE A 60 -9.29 6.55 5.00
C PHE A 60 -10.48 6.08 4.16
N VAL A 61 -11.42 6.98 3.83
CA VAL A 61 -12.62 6.67 3.04
C VAL A 61 -12.25 6.15 1.66
N GLU A 62 -11.30 6.78 0.98
CA GLU A 62 -10.85 6.34 -0.34
C GLU A 62 -10.19 4.96 -0.29
N SER A 63 -9.42 4.70 0.74
CA SER A 63 -8.78 3.41 0.96
C SER A 63 -9.79 2.31 1.29
N TYR A 64 -10.81 2.63 2.10
CA TYR A 64 -11.93 1.74 2.39
C TYR A 64 -12.72 1.41 1.12
N ARG A 65 -12.98 2.41 0.27
CA ARG A 65 -13.62 2.24 -1.03
C ARG A 65 -12.83 1.27 -1.92
N LYS A 66 -11.52 1.45 -2.03
CA LYS A 66 -10.64 0.56 -2.81
C LYS A 66 -10.67 -0.88 -2.29
N MET A 67 -10.71 -1.05 -0.97
CA MET A 67 -10.75 -2.37 -0.33
C MET A 67 -12.07 -3.10 -0.58
N THR A 68 -13.20 -2.38 -0.66
CA THR A 68 -14.54 -2.97 -0.82
C THR A 68 -14.99 -3.11 -2.27
N GLN A 69 -14.30 -2.48 -3.22
CA GLN A 69 -14.58 -2.64 -4.65
C GLN A 69 -14.08 -4.01 -5.13
N LEU A 70 -14.96 -4.77 -5.79
CA LEU A 70 -14.54 -5.92 -6.59
C LEU A 70 -13.71 -5.40 -7.76
N GLN A 71 -12.41 -5.66 -7.71
CA GLN A 71 -11.52 -5.35 -8.83
C GLN A 71 -11.69 -6.45 -9.88
N THR A 72 -11.99 -6.07 -11.10
CA THR A 72 -11.94 -6.99 -12.24
C THR A 72 -10.47 -7.28 -12.51
N VAL A 73 -10.06 -8.53 -12.30
CA VAL A 73 -8.68 -8.98 -12.53
C VAL A 73 -8.47 -9.22 -14.03
N ASN A 74 -7.47 -8.58 -14.60
CA ASN A 74 -7.05 -8.80 -15.98
C ASN A 74 -5.69 -9.50 -16.00
N LEU A 75 -5.71 -10.85 -16.05
CA LEU A 75 -4.47 -11.64 -16.06
C LEU A 75 -3.82 -11.59 -17.44
N GLU A 76 -2.59 -11.11 -17.49
CA GLU A 76 -1.74 -11.05 -18.67
C GLU A 76 -0.31 -11.51 -18.35
N GLU A 77 0.48 -11.80 -19.38
CA GLU A 77 1.92 -12.06 -19.23
C GLU A 77 2.65 -10.73 -19.05
N ILE A 78 3.20 -10.50 -17.86
CA ILE A 78 3.95 -9.29 -17.53
C ILE A 78 5.45 -9.56 -17.49
N ASP A 79 6.23 -8.65 -18.05
CA ASP A 79 7.68 -8.67 -17.96
C ASP A 79 8.13 -8.23 -16.56
N LEU A 80 8.71 -9.17 -15.82
CA LEU A 80 9.11 -8.94 -14.43
C LEU A 80 10.31 -7.98 -14.33
N GLN A 81 11.24 -8.04 -15.27
CA GLN A 81 12.38 -7.11 -15.30
C GLN A 81 11.90 -5.67 -15.50
N ARG A 82 10.95 -5.45 -16.42
CA ARG A 82 10.37 -4.13 -16.67
C ARG A 82 9.64 -3.60 -15.43
N LEU A 83 8.90 -4.47 -14.73
CA LEU A 83 8.20 -4.10 -13.49
C LEU A 83 9.18 -3.64 -12.42
N VAL A 84 10.29 -4.38 -12.22
CA VAL A 84 11.34 -4.03 -11.26
C VAL A 84 12.05 -2.73 -11.67
N THR A 85 12.36 -2.54 -12.94
CA THR A 85 13.00 -1.32 -13.45
C THR A 85 12.14 -0.07 -13.18
N ASN A 86 10.83 -0.19 -13.32
CA ASN A 86 9.90 0.89 -12.98
C ASN A 86 9.97 1.26 -11.48
N LEU A 87 10.07 0.26 -10.59
CA LEU A 87 10.24 0.51 -9.15
C LEU A 87 11.58 1.18 -8.84
N GLN A 88 12.66 0.76 -9.48
CA GLN A 88 13.99 1.38 -9.34
C GLN A 88 13.94 2.87 -9.73
N THR A 89 13.21 3.20 -10.78
CA THR A 89 13.02 4.59 -11.23
C THR A 89 12.23 5.43 -10.20
N LEU A 90 11.24 4.84 -9.54
CA LEU A 90 10.46 5.52 -8.50
C LEU A 90 11.24 5.75 -7.20
N TYR A 91 12.23 4.89 -6.91
CA TYR A 91 13.02 4.94 -5.68
C TYR A 91 14.53 4.96 -5.99
N PRO A 92 15.05 6.02 -6.64
CA PRO A 92 16.43 6.09 -7.11
C PRO A 92 17.46 6.14 -5.99
N ASN A 93 17.07 6.48 -4.78
CA ASN A 93 17.95 6.58 -3.60
C ASN A 93 18.17 5.23 -2.91
N LEU A 94 17.46 4.17 -3.31
CA LEU A 94 17.66 2.83 -2.78
C LEU A 94 18.70 2.07 -3.61
N THR A 95 19.50 1.27 -2.93
CA THR A 95 20.38 0.30 -3.58
C THR A 95 19.59 -0.99 -3.83
N TRP A 96 19.65 -1.49 -5.06
CA TRP A 96 18.86 -2.63 -5.50
C TRP A 96 19.72 -3.84 -5.82
N HIS A 97 19.37 -4.97 -5.25
CA HIS A 97 19.88 -6.29 -5.61
C HIS A 97 18.74 -7.06 -6.27
N VAL A 98 18.93 -7.49 -7.52
CA VAL A 98 17.87 -8.12 -8.31
C VAL A 98 18.36 -9.45 -8.86
N ASP A 99 17.69 -10.54 -8.46
CA ASP A 99 17.94 -11.91 -8.95
C ASP A 99 16.60 -12.53 -9.37
N LEU A 100 16.26 -12.37 -10.64
CA LEU A 100 15.05 -12.93 -11.19
C LEU A 100 15.21 -14.36 -11.69
N ALA A 101 16.44 -14.90 -11.64
CA ALA A 101 16.80 -16.23 -12.11
C ALA A 101 16.23 -16.50 -13.51
N ASN A 102 15.41 -17.56 -13.65
CA ASN A 102 14.77 -17.94 -14.92
C ASN A 102 13.32 -17.42 -15.05
N VAL A 103 12.90 -16.50 -14.20
CA VAL A 103 11.54 -15.95 -14.21
C VAL A 103 11.51 -14.64 -14.98
N GLN A 104 11.36 -14.72 -16.30
CA GLN A 104 11.27 -13.54 -17.17
C GLN A 104 9.87 -12.93 -17.15
N THR A 105 8.86 -13.80 -17.17
CA THR A 105 7.46 -13.36 -17.20
C THR A 105 6.65 -13.97 -16.05
N LEU A 106 5.59 -13.27 -15.68
CA LEU A 106 4.67 -13.63 -14.63
C LEU A 106 3.23 -13.41 -15.15
N ARG A 107 2.35 -14.40 -14.98
CA ARG A 107 0.94 -14.24 -15.33
C ARG A 107 0.20 -13.59 -14.19
N ALA A 108 -0.13 -12.32 -14.33
CA ALA A 108 -0.76 -11.53 -13.29
C ALA A 108 -1.47 -10.29 -13.87
N ASP A 109 -2.18 -9.56 -13.02
CA ASP A 109 -2.68 -8.22 -13.37
C ASP A 109 -1.55 -7.20 -13.15
N ALA A 110 -1.12 -6.55 -14.24
CA ALA A 110 0.02 -5.63 -14.22
C ALA A 110 -0.19 -4.44 -13.27
N SER A 111 -1.39 -3.88 -13.22
CA SER A 111 -1.73 -2.75 -12.35
C SER A 111 -1.70 -3.15 -10.88
N MET A 112 -2.29 -4.30 -10.54
CA MET A 112 -2.29 -4.83 -9.18
C MET A 112 -0.88 -5.18 -8.72
N MET A 113 -0.08 -5.84 -9.57
CA MET A 113 1.30 -6.17 -9.23
C MET A 113 2.16 -4.93 -9.00
N HIS A 114 2.02 -3.92 -9.88
CA HIS A 114 2.71 -2.65 -9.69
C HIS A 114 2.33 -2.01 -8.35
N GLN A 115 1.06 -1.99 -7.99
CA GLN A 115 0.58 -1.42 -6.73
C GLN A 115 1.07 -2.21 -5.52
N VAL A 116 1.03 -3.55 -5.56
CA VAL A 116 1.52 -4.43 -4.48
C VAL A 116 3.01 -4.18 -4.22
N LEU A 117 3.83 -4.23 -5.26
CA LEU A 117 5.27 -4.03 -5.12
C LEU A 117 5.62 -2.60 -4.69
N THR A 118 4.94 -1.59 -5.23
CA THR A 118 5.10 -0.19 -4.81
C THR A 118 4.78 -0.01 -3.33
N ASN A 119 3.71 -0.63 -2.82
CA ASN A 119 3.37 -0.57 -1.39
C ASN A 119 4.45 -1.20 -0.51
N ILE A 120 5.00 -2.34 -0.92
CA ILE A 120 6.06 -3.02 -0.17
C ILE A 120 7.33 -2.16 -0.13
N VAL A 121 7.78 -1.64 -1.29
CA VAL A 121 8.97 -0.81 -1.38
C VAL A 121 8.80 0.53 -0.65
N LYS A 122 7.60 1.15 -0.76
CA LYS A 122 7.26 2.35 0.01
C LYS A 122 7.37 2.10 1.51
N ASN A 123 6.84 0.98 2.01
CA ASN A 123 6.95 0.62 3.43
C ASN A 123 8.40 0.44 3.86
N ALA A 124 9.25 -0.16 3.03
CA ALA A 124 10.67 -0.30 3.27
C ALA A 124 11.38 1.07 3.34
N ALA A 125 11.15 1.95 2.38
CA ALA A 125 11.71 3.30 2.36
C ALA A 125 11.28 4.11 3.59
N GLU A 126 10.00 4.05 3.98
CA GLU A 126 9.48 4.70 5.18
C GLU A 126 10.04 4.10 6.49
N ALA A 127 10.48 2.84 6.48
CA ALA A 127 11.20 2.19 7.57
C ALA A 127 12.71 2.51 7.57
N GLY A 128 13.18 3.40 6.69
CA GLY A 128 14.57 3.84 6.61
C GLY A 128 15.49 2.86 5.89
N ALA A 129 14.95 1.96 5.05
CA ALA A 129 15.76 1.05 4.25
C ALA A 129 16.70 1.80 3.30
N GLN A 130 17.90 1.25 3.14
CA GLN A 130 18.88 1.68 2.15
C GLN A 130 19.04 0.65 1.03
N ASN A 131 18.79 -0.62 1.34
CA ASN A 131 18.94 -1.73 0.43
C ASN A 131 17.66 -2.50 0.27
N ILE A 132 17.31 -2.81 -0.99
CA ILE A 132 16.22 -3.69 -1.39
C ILE A 132 16.77 -4.86 -2.17
N ASP A 133 16.38 -6.08 -1.80
CA ASP A 133 16.62 -7.28 -2.58
C ASP A 133 15.30 -7.79 -3.16
N ILE A 134 15.27 -8.05 -4.45
CA ILE A 134 14.16 -8.72 -5.12
C ILE A 134 14.69 -9.99 -5.77
N SER A 135 14.18 -11.12 -5.33
CA SER A 135 14.47 -12.41 -5.95
C SER A 135 13.21 -13.11 -6.41
N ALA A 136 13.29 -13.80 -7.56
CA ALA A 136 12.18 -14.58 -8.11
C ALA A 136 12.61 -16.04 -8.29
N ARG A 137 11.71 -16.95 -7.97
CA ARG A 137 11.88 -18.39 -8.18
C ARG A 137 10.57 -19.00 -8.67
N ARG A 138 10.66 -19.84 -9.66
CA ARG A 138 9.53 -20.64 -10.17
C ARG A 138 9.72 -22.09 -9.81
N THR A 139 8.67 -22.67 -9.28
CA THR A 139 8.54 -24.12 -9.04
C THR A 139 7.42 -24.68 -9.93
N ASP A 140 7.23 -25.98 -9.93
CA ASP A 140 6.13 -26.65 -10.67
C ASP A 140 4.74 -26.20 -10.17
N GLN A 141 4.65 -25.68 -8.95
CA GLN A 141 3.38 -25.31 -8.32
C GLN A 141 3.10 -23.82 -8.31
N CYS A 142 4.13 -22.98 -8.25
CA CYS A 142 3.95 -21.55 -8.11
C CYS A 142 5.20 -20.75 -8.52
N THR A 143 5.00 -19.45 -8.71
CA THR A 143 6.08 -18.48 -8.79
C THR A 143 6.12 -17.66 -7.50
N GLN A 144 7.27 -17.55 -6.87
CA GLN A 144 7.49 -16.73 -5.68
C GLN A 144 8.43 -15.55 -5.99
N LEU A 145 8.00 -14.35 -5.58
CA LEU A 145 8.86 -13.19 -5.49
C LEU A 145 9.10 -12.90 -4.00
N ARG A 146 10.37 -12.75 -3.64
CA ARG A 146 10.79 -12.33 -2.30
C ARG A 146 11.32 -10.91 -2.39
N ILE A 147 10.77 -10.03 -1.56
CA ILE A 147 11.16 -8.63 -1.49
C ILE A 147 11.66 -8.38 -0.08
N SER A 148 12.98 -8.16 0.05
CA SER A 148 13.66 -8.00 1.33
C SER A 148 14.23 -6.59 1.47
N ASN A 149 14.28 -6.07 2.69
CA ASN A 149 14.83 -4.76 2.99
C ASN A 149 15.57 -4.76 4.35
N ASP A 150 16.50 -3.82 4.49
CA ASP A 150 17.32 -3.60 5.66
C ASP A 150 16.82 -2.45 6.58
N GLY A 151 15.60 -1.98 6.36
CA GLY A 151 14.96 -0.97 7.21
C GLY A 151 14.68 -1.47 8.63
N THR A 152 14.08 -0.62 9.46
CA THR A 152 13.67 -0.99 10.81
C THR A 152 12.85 -2.28 10.78
N PRO A 153 13.23 -3.33 11.54
CA PRO A 153 12.52 -4.60 11.55
C PRO A 153 11.10 -4.46 12.08
N ILE A 154 10.20 -5.30 11.57
CA ILE A 154 8.85 -5.42 12.09
C ILE A 154 8.90 -6.23 13.39
N ALA A 155 8.45 -5.65 14.49
CA ALA A 155 8.41 -6.33 15.78
C ALA A 155 7.50 -7.57 15.73
N ALA A 156 7.85 -8.62 16.48
CA ALA A 156 7.11 -9.89 16.43
C ALA A 156 5.63 -9.75 16.81
N GLU A 157 5.32 -8.84 17.73
CA GLU A 157 3.97 -8.51 18.16
C GLU A 157 3.13 -7.89 17.03
N VAL A 158 3.79 -7.08 16.20
CA VAL A 158 3.19 -6.36 15.07
C VAL A 158 3.06 -7.26 13.84
N ALA A 159 3.97 -8.23 13.68
CA ALA A 159 4.05 -9.09 12.51
C ALA A 159 2.73 -9.82 12.17
N ARG A 160 1.95 -10.17 13.19
CA ARG A 160 0.65 -10.84 13.01
C ARG A 160 -0.44 -9.91 12.51
N GLU A 161 -0.27 -8.61 12.73
CA GLU A 161 -1.29 -7.59 12.47
C GLU A 161 -1.00 -6.73 11.24
N VAL A 162 0.16 -6.89 10.58
CA VAL A 162 0.56 -6.04 9.43
C VAL A 162 -0.42 -6.11 8.24
N PHE A 163 -1.20 -7.17 8.15
CA PHE A 163 -2.24 -7.35 7.12
C PHE A 163 -3.66 -7.05 7.63
N VAL A 164 -3.82 -6.68 8.90
CA VAL A 164 -5.11 -6.26 9.44
C VAL A 164 -5.43 -4.87 8.90
N PRO A 165 -6.59 -4.66 8.28
CA PRO A 165 -6.95 -3.34 7.78
C PRO A 165 -6.93 -2.29 8.91
N PHE A 166 -6.43 -1.09 8.57
CA PHE A 166 -6.32 0.06 9.49
C PHE A 166 -5.29 -0.08 10.61
N PHE A 167 -4.63 -1.21 10.71
CA PHE A 167 -3.52 -1.37 11.64
C PHE A 167 -2.29 -0.62 11.13
N THR A 168 -1.75 0.28 11.93
CA THR A 168 -0.54 1.04 11.62
C THR A 168 0.21 1.47 12.88
N THR A 169 1.52 1.40 12.83
CA THR A 169 2.42 1.96 13.85
C THR A 169 2.91 3.37 13.48
N LYS A 170 2.53 3.88 12.29
CA LYS A 170 2.97 5.17 11.76
C LYS A 170 1.94 6.26 12.08
N ARG A 171 2.42 7.45 12.46
CA ARG A 171 1.54 8.61 12.78
C ARG A 171 0.66 9.06 11.60
N THR A 172 1.13 8.90 10.37
CA THR A 172 0.45 9.36 9.14
C THR A 172 0.03 8.21 8.21
N GLY A 173 0.18 6.96 8.66
CA GLY A 173 -0.17 5.80 7.86
C GLY A 173 -1.66 5.47 7.92
N SER A 174 -2.29 5.13 6.80
CA SER A 174 -3.69 4.67 6.75
C SER A 174 -3.88 3.24 7.26
N GLY A 175 -2.81 2.45 7.37
CA GLY A 175 -2.86 1.03 7.75
C GLY A 175 -3.55 0.11 6.73
N ILE A 176 -3.71 0.55 5.47
CA ILE A 176 -4.48 -0.18 4.45
C ILE A 176 -3.57 -0.78 3.37
N GLY A 177 -2.39 -0.22 3.15
CA GLY A 177 -1.53 -0.62 2.04
C GLY A 177 -1.28 -2.13 1.95
N LEU A 178 -0.83 -2.77 3.02
CA LEU A 178 -0.53 -4.20 3.04
C LEU A 178 -1.78 -5.08 2.99
N SER A 179 -2.86 -4.71 3.68
CA SER A 179 -4.12 -5.44 3.62
C SER A 179 -4.74 -5.41 2.23
N LEU A 180 -4.73 -4.26 1.56
CA LEU A 180 -5.17 -4.11 0.19
C LEU A 180 -4.26 -4.89 -0.78
N SER A 181 -2.94 -4.84 -0.60
CA SER A 181 -1.99 -5.61 -1.40
C SER A 181 -2.26 -7.11 -1.30
N ARG A 182 -2.54 -7.61 -0.09
CA ARG A 182 -2.90 -9.03 0.11
C ARG A 182 -4.20 -9.40 -0.59
N GLN A 183 -5.22 -8.53 -0.52
CA GLN A 183 -6.48 -8.74 -1.24
C GLN A 183 -6.29 -8.77 -2.76
N MET A 184 -5.46 -7.87 -3.31
CA MET A 184 -5.11 -7.87 -4.74
C MET A 184 -4.43 -9.17 -5.15
N MET A 185 -3.53 -9.70 -4.32
CA MET A 185 -2.91 -10.99 -4.59
C MET A 185 -3.91 -12.13 -4.53
N MET A 186 -4.77 -12.17 -3.50
CA MET A 186 -5.83 -13.18 -3.39
C MET A 186 -6.82 -13.13 -4.56
N ALA A 187 -7.18 -11.94 -5.03
CA ALA A 187 -8.06 -11.77 -6.19
C ALA A 187 -7.48 -12.39 -7.48
N GLN A 188 -6.16 -12.44 -7.61
CA GLN A 188 -5.42 -13.04 -8.72
C GLN A 188 -5.14 -14.54 -8.52
N GLY A 189 -5.60 -15.15 -7.42
CA GLY A 189 -5.31 -16.53 -7.07
C GLY A 189 -3.97 -16.75 -6.36
N GLY A 190 -3.29 -15.65 -5.98
CA GLY A 190 -2.02 -15.67 -5.27
C GLY A 190 -2.13 -15.31 -3.79
N ASN A 191 -1.01 -14.97 -3.18
CA ASN A 191 -0.94 -14.55 -1.78
C ASN A 191 0.21 -13.56 -1.54
N LEU A 192 0.08 -12.76 -0.48
CA LEU A 192 1.14 -11.94 0.09
C LEU A 192 1.31 -12.30 1.57
N ALA A 193 2.53 -12.63 1.96
CA ALA A 193 2.87 -13.00 3.32
C ALA A 193 4.15 -12.30 3.79
N LEU A 194 4.28 -12.13 5.10
CA LEU A 194 5.54 -11.78 5.75
C LEU A 194 6.28 -13.08 6.07
N ALA A 195 7.54 -13.19 5.66
CA ALA A 195 8.35 -14.37 5.96
C ALA A 195 8.66 -14.43 7.46
N GLU A 196 8.58 -15.64 8.05
CA GLU A 196 8.94 -15.85 9.46
C GLU A 196 10.40 -15.48 9.76
N ARG A 197 11.27 -15.65 8.79
CA ARG A 197 12.67 -15.23 8.85
C ARG A 197 13.00 -14.40 7.63
N ALA A 198 13.58 -13.24 7.85
CA ALA A 198 14.10 -12.41 6.79
C ALA A 198 15.26 -13.11 6.07
N GLN A 199 15.51 -12.72 4.83
CA GLN A 199 16.68 -13.13 4.08
C GLN A 199 17.97 -12.69 4.80
N ALA A 200 19.03 -13.47 4.71
CA ALA A 200 20.33 -13.13 5.34
C ALA A 200 20.80 -11.74 4.87
N GLY A 201 21.18 -10.90 5.83
CA GLY A 201 21.60 -9.52 5.59
C GLY A 201 20.45 -8.50 5.51
N TYR A 202 19.19 -8.93 5.66
CA TYR A 202 18.00 -8.08 5.65
C TYR A 202 17.18 -8.27 6.93
N HIS A 203 16.30 -7.31 7.23
CA HIS A 203 15.50 -7.33 8.45
C HIS A 203 14.05 -7.74 8.22
N THR A 204 13.53 -7.51 7.02
CA THR A 204 12.15 -7.82 6.65
C THR A 204 12.12 -8.44 5.26
N THR A 205 11.33 -9.49 5.07
CA THR A 205 11.09 -10.11 3.77
C THR A 205 9.61 -10.36 3.57
N PHE A 206 9.04 -9.78 2.53
CA PHE A 206 7.70 -10.11 2.03
C PHE A 206 7.81 -11.16 0.92
N VAL A 207 6.82 -12.06 0.88
CA VAL A 207 6.72 -13.12 -0.11
C VAL A 207 5.41 -12.97 -0.87
N VAL A 208 5.52 -12.72 -2.17
CA VAL A 208 4.41 -12.72 -3.13
C VAL A 208 4.43 -14.08 -3.82
N THR A 209 3.29 -14.77 -3.84
CA THR A 209 3.12 -16.08 -4.48
C THR A 209 2.00 -16.01 -5.51
N LEU A 210 2.24 -16.57 -6.70
CA LEU A 210 1.29 -16.71 -7.81
C LEU A 210 1.39 -18.08 -8.44
#